data_4c19f01c0a190a738d59e60a86ec66c8
#
_entry.id   4c19f01c0a190a738d59e60a86ec66c8
#
_cell.length_a   1.000
_cell.length_b   1.000
_cell.length_c   1.000
_cell.angle_alpha   90.00
_cell.angle_beta   90.00
_cell.angle_gamma   90.00
#
_symmetry.space_group_name_H-M   'P 1'
#
loop_
_entity.id
_entity.type
_entity.pdbx_description
1 polymer ?
#
loop_
_entity_poly.entity_id
_entity_poly.type
_entity_poly.pdbx_seq_one_letter_code
_entity_poly.pdbx_strand_id
1 'polypeptide(L)'
;CACLVGSEMCIRDRQIQKNCPDVKVVYTRTRDVFIPLNRRAEIANDAKADLFISIHTNALANNRTAKGASTWTLGLAKSDANLEVAKRENSVILYESDYKTRYAGFNPNSAESYIIFEFMQDKYMSQSVHLASLVQKHFRNTCRRVDRGVHQAGFLVLKASAMPSILVELGFISTPEEERYLNTDAGTGTLADGIFRAFLTYKREQEIRLNGSSQTILPEDLPQPEEKTSAPADATPETEKKATARNNKPAPQPSEKATVAQTEDKAPVFKIQILTSSRPLAKNDKRLKGLKNVDYYKESGLYKYTYGASSDYNKVLRTKRSITAKFKDAFIIAFKNGRKVNVNTAIREFKNKRNK
;
A
#
# COMPACT_ATOMS: atom_id res chain seq x y z
N CYS A 1 5.89 20.49 -12.62
CA CYS A 1 6.50 19.19 -12.27
C CYS A 1 7.40 18.60 -13.38
N ALA A 2 7.97 19.45 -14.23
CA ALA A 2 8.72 19.02 -15.42
C ALA A 2 10.18 18.62 -15.15
N CYS A 3 10.79 19.07 -14.08
CA CYS A 3 12.23 18.93 -13.87
C CYS A 3 12.69 17.60 -13.25
N LEU A 4 11.83 16.87 -12.58
CA LEU A 4 12.19 15.64 -11.87
C LEU A 4 12.20 14.37 -12.75
N VAL A 5 11.56 14.41 -13.92
CA VAL A 5 11.37 13.25 -14.79
C VAL A 5 12.64 12.82 -15.55
N GLY A 6 13.65 13.68 -15.65
CA GLY A 6 14.83 13.42 -16.47
C GLY A 6 15.99 12.69 -15.76
N SER A 7 16.31 13.09 -14.52
CA SER A 7 17.52 12.59 -13.83
C SER A 7 17.32 11.25 -13.14
N GLU A 8 16.19 11.05 -12.46
CA GLU A 8 15.90 9.81 -11.73
C GLU A 8 15.69 8.63 -12.65
N MET A 9 14.99 8.84 -13.78
CA MET A 9 14.86 7.81 -14.81
C MET A 9 16.21 7.42 -15.39
N CYS A 10 17.07 8.39 -15.71
CA CYS A 10 18.39 8.11 -16.29
C CYS A 10 19.31 7.30 -15.36
N ILE A 11 19.30 7.55 -14.05
CA ILE A 11 20.14 6.84 -13.08
C ILE A 11 19.67 5.39 -12.91
N ARG A 12 18.38 5.17 -12.68
CA ARG A 12 17.79 3.83 -12.58
C ARG A 12 18.02 3.02 -13.84
N ASP A 13 17.82 3.62 -15.00
CA ASP A 13 17.88 2.95 -16.28
C ASP A 13 19.31 2.53 -16.64
N ARG A 14 20.31 3.36 -16.34
CA ARG A 14 21.72 2.96 -16.44
C ARG A 14 22.03 1.78 -15.52
N GLN A 15 21.44 1.72 -14.32
CA GLN A 15 21.62 0.58 -13.41
C GLN A 15 21.00 -0.69 -13.97
N ILE A 16 19.75 -0.62 -14.52
CA ILE A 16 19.11 -1.78 -15.14
C ILE A 16 19.89 -2.24 -16.38
N GLN A 17 20.22 -1.32 -17.31
CA GLN A 17 20.95 -1.66 -18.53
C GLN A 17 22.33 -2.25 -18.25
N LYS A 18 23.02 -1.76 -17.20
CA LYS A 18 24.34 -2.25 -16.81
C LYS A 18 24.30 -3.62 -16.14
N ASN A 19 23.30 -3.87 -15.29
CA ASN A 19 23.27 -5.03 -14.41
C ASN A 19 22.27 -6.13 -14.86
N CYS A 20 21.39 -5.80 -15.80
CA CYS A 20 20.37 -6.72 -16.32
C CYS A 20 20.31 -6.62 -17.85
N PRO A 21 21.29 -7.20 -18.58
CA PRO A 21 21.37 -7.11 -20.05
C PRO A 21 20.18 -7.80 -20.76
N ASP A 22 19.48 -8.68 -20.06
CA ASP A 22 18.27 -9.38 -20.48
C ASP A 22 17.00 -8.54 -20.33
N VAL A 23 17.10 -7.34 -19.72
CA VAL A 23 15.93 -6.46 -19.48
C VAL A 23 15.90 -5.31 -20.49
N LYS A 24 14.82 -5.25 -21.25
CA LYS A 24 14.52 -4.12 -22.12
C LYS A 24 13.72 -3.06 -21.35
N VAL A 25 14.27 -1.86 -21.21
CA VAL A 25 13.54 -0.72 -20.64
C VAL A 25 12.84 0.07 -21.74
N VAL A 26 11.54 0.30 -21.58
CA VAL A 26 10.71 1.09 -22.48
C VAL A 26 10.20 2.32 -21.73
N TYR A 27 10.38 3.49 -22.32
CA TYR A 27 9.97 4.76 -21.71
C TYR A 27 8.66 5.23 -22.30
N THR A 28 7.76 5.73 -21.46
CA THR A 28 6.56 6.42 -21.95
C THR A 28 6.92 7.79 -22.53
N ARG A 29 8.00 8.42 -22.05
CA ARG A 29 8.57 9.66 -22.59
C ARG A 29 10.03 9.79 -22.22
N THR A 30 10.83 10.43 -23.09
CA THR A 30 12.27 10.72 -22.89
C THR A 30 12.57 12.22 -22.87
N ARG A 31 11.55 13.04 -23.09
CA ARG A 31 11.62 14.51 -23.11
C ARG A 31 10.44 15.06 -22.33
N ASP A 32 10.50 16.35 -22.01
CA ASP A 32 9.38 17.04 -21.36
C ASP A 32 8.26 17.33 -22.36
N VAL A 33 7.47 16.27 -22.61
CA VAL A 33 6.26 16.30 -23.44
C VAL A 33 5.11 15.69 -22.66
N PHE A 34 3.92 16.22 -22.86
CA PHE A 34 2.72 15.64 -22.26
C PHE A 34 2.34 14.36 -23.01
N ILE A 35 2.15 13.27 -22.27
CA ILE A 35 1.59 12.01 -22.78
C ILE A 35 0.32 11.72 -21.99
N PRO A 36 -0.85 11.53 -22.65
CA PRO A 36 -2.11 11.18 -22.00
C PRO A 36 -1.97 9.96 -21.09
N LEU A 37 -2.71 9.93 -19.96
CA LEU A 37 -2.54 8.86 -18.97
C LEU A 37 -2.80 7.47 -19.54
N ASN A 38 -3.86 7.31 -20.34
CA ASN A 38 -4.16 6.03 -21.01
C ASN A 38 -3.03 5.62 -21.97
N ARG A 39 -2.45 6.59 -22.72
CA ARG A 39 -1.39 6.32 -23.69
C ARG A 39 -0.12 5.76 -23.02
N ARG A 40 0.16 6.15 -21.78
CA ARG A 40 1.29 5.59 -21.01
C ARG A 40 1.12 4.09 -20.78
N ALA A 41 -0.07 3.65 -20.39
CA ALA A 41 -0.38 2.23 -20.22
C ALA A 41 -0.39 1.49 -21.57
N GLU A 42 -0.92 2.12 -22.64
CA GLU A 42 -0.91 1.56 -23.98
C GLU A 42 0.52 1.30 -24.49
N ILE A 43 1.47 2.24 -24.28
CA ILE A 43 2.88 2.05 -24.65
C ILE A 43 3.45 0.80 -23.99
N ALA A 44 3.14 0.57 -22.72
CA ALA A 44 3.59 -0.61 -22.00
C ALA A 44 2.92 -1.90 -22.54
N ASN A 45 1.62 -1.84 -22.85
CA ASN A 45 0.86 -2.95 -23.44
C ASN A 45 1.38 -3.30 -24.84
N ASP A 46 1.59 -2.29 -25.70
CA ASP A 46 2.12 -2.46 -27.06
C ASP A 46 3.52 -3.10 -27.04
N ALA A 47 4.33 -2.72 -26.04
CA ALA A 47 5.65 -3.30 -25.81
C ALA A 47 5.61 -4.71 -25.19
N LYS A 48 4.42 -5.21 -24.82
CA LYS A 48 4.22 -6.46 -24.07
C LYS A 48 5.10 -6.50 -22.81
N ALA A 49 5.17 -5.39 -22.09
CA ALA A 49 6.00 -5.27 -20.91
C ALA A 49 5.53 -6.20 -19.78
N ASP A 50 6.47 -6.76 -19.03
CA ASP A 50 6.19 -7.61 -17.87
C ASP A 50 5.88 -6.82 -16.61
N LEU A 51 6.19 -5.52 -16.61
CA LEU A 51 6.06 -4.64 -15.45
C LEU A 51 5.89 -3.18 -15.89
N PHE A 52 5.02 -2.44 -15.18
CA PHE A 52 4.83 -1.01 -15.38
C PHE A 52 5.07 -0.24 -14.08
N ILE A 53 6.02 0.71 -14.08
CA ILE A 53 6.34 1.56 -12.93
C ILE A 53 6.10 3.02 -13.32
N SER A 54 5.12 3.66 -12.71
CA SER A 54 4.86 5.09 -12.83
C SER A 54 5.52 5.84 -11.67
N ILE A 55 6.33 6.86 -11.96
CA ILE A 55 7.08 7.62 -10.96
C ILE A 55 6.54 9.02 -10.87
N HIS A 56 6.20 9.44 -9.64
CA HIS A 56 5.57 10.71 -9.32
C HIS A 56 6.22 11.38 -8.11
N THR A 57 5.92 12.64 -7.93
CA THR A 57 6.18 13.40 -6.71
C THR A 57 4.90 14.00 -6.19
N ASN A 58 4.62 13.72 -4.93
CA ASN A 58 3.41 14.15 -4.26
C ASN A 58 3.41 15.67 -3.96
N ALA A 59 2.25 16.27 -3.87
CA ALA A 59 2.10 17.67 -3.43
C ALA A 59 0.84 17.82 -2.56
N LEU A 60 0.92 18.60 -1.49
CA LEU A 60 -0.21 18.92 -0.62
C LEU A 60 -0.35 20.44 -0.53
N ALA A 61 -1.50 20.96 -0.97
CA ALA A 61 -1.74 22.41 -1.03
C ALA A 61 -1.58 23.11 0.34
N ASN A 62 -2.03 22.45 1.42
CA ASN A 62 -2.10 23.05 2.75
C ASN A 62 -1.12 22.40 3.76
N ASN A 63 -0.16 21.61 3.30
CA ASN A 63 0.81 20.95 4.18
C ASN A 63 2.22 21.06 3.57
N ARG A 64 3.06 21.83 4.23
CA ARG A 64 4.46 22.07 3.82
C ARG A 64 5.47 21.33 4.71
N THR A 65 5.00 20.36 5.51
CA THR A 65 5.81 19.58 6.43
C THR A 65 5.75 18.08 6.18
N ALA A 66 4.90 17.64 5.23
CA ALA A 66 4.78 16.23 4.87
C ALA A 66 6.08 15.72 4.25
N LYS A 67 6.55 14.55 4.71
CA LYS A 67 7.80 13.93 4.25
C LYS A 67 7.59 12.44 3.97
N GLY A 68 8.48 11.89 3.15
CA GLY A 68 8.56 10.45 2.91
C GLY A 68 7.91 9.99 1.63
N ALA A 69 8.09 8.71 1.32
CA ALA A 69 7.64 8.08 0.09
C ALA A 69 6.50 7.09 0.32
N SER A 70 5.64 6.93 -0.66
CA SER A 70 4.57 5.92 -0.68
C SER A 70 4.50 5.23 -2.03
N THR A 71 4.01 3.98 -2.05
CA THR A 71 3.80 3.25 -3.29
C THR A 71 2.35 2.81 -3.39
N TRP A 72 1.80 2.91 -4.59
CA TRP A 72 0.38 2.78 -4.86
C TRP A 72 0.12 1.71 -5.91
N THR A 73 -0.99 1.00 -5.74
CA THR A 73 -1.51 0.06 -6.73
C THR A 73 -2.93 0.44 -7.13
N LEU A 74 -3.37 -0.04 -8.27
CA LEU A 74 -4.75 0.13 -8.70
C LEU A 74 -5.70 -0.55 -7.69
N GLY A 75 -6.79 0.09 -7.37
CA GLY A 75 -7.82 -0.47 -6.50
C GLY A 75 -8.72 0.59 -5.89
N LEU A 76 -9.53 0.18 -4.93
CA LEU A 76 -10.41 1.09 -4.22
C LEU A 76 -9.64 1.90 -3.19
N ALA A 77 -9.85 3.21 -3.18
CA ALA A 77 -9.35 4.08 -2.13
C ALA A 77 -9.96 3.70 -0.76
N LYS A 78 -9.09 3.37 0.20
CA LYS A 78 -9.53 2.93 1.54
C LYS A 78 -9.85 4.07 2.49
N SER A 79 -9.52 5.31 2.10
CA SER A 79 -9.77 6.53 2.88
C SER A 79 -9.96 7.71 1.95
N ASP A 80 -10.56 8.79 2.47
CA ASP A 80 -10.71 10.06 1.76
C ASP A 80 -9.33 10.61 1.35
N ALA A 81 -8.32 10.47 2.21
CA ALA A 81 -6.94 10.89 1.90
C ALA A 81 -6.37 10.14 0.69
N ASN A 82 -6.63 8.83 0.56
CA ASN A 82 -6.20 8.05 -0.60
C ASN A 82 -6.95 8.48 -1.87
N LEU A 83 -8.23 8.79 -1.75
CA LEU A 83 -9.02 9.31 -2.86
C LEU A 83 -8.50 10.65 -3.35
N GLU A 84 -8.14 11.56 -2.45
CA GLU A 84 -7.59 12.88 -2.80
C GLU A 84 -6.24 12.78 -3.55
N VAL A 85 -5.41 11.79 -3.24
CA VAL A 85 -4.19 11.52 -4.04
C VAL A 85 -4.58 11.12 -5.46
N ALA A 86 -5.51 10.17 -5.62
CA ALA A 86 -5.94 9.75 -6.96
C ALA A 86 -6.62 10.87 -7.76
N LYS A 87 -7.44 11.70 -7.11
CA LYS A 87 -8.06 12.86 -7.75
C LYS A 87 -7.02 13.82 -8.30
N ARG A 88 -5.98 14.12 -7.51
CA ARG A 88 -4.91 15.02 -7.93
C ARG A 88 -4.14 14.44 -9.13
N GLU A 89 -3.71 13.17 -9.04
CA GLU A 89 -2.97 12.53 -10.13
C GLU A 89 -3.80 12.39 -11.40
N ASN A 90 -5.09 12.09 -11.27
CA ASN A 90 -5.99 11.98 -12.41
C ASN A 90 -6.42 13.34 -12.97
N SER A 91 -6.30 14.43 -12.20
CA SER A 91 -6.72 15.78 -12.65
C SER A 91 -5.95 16.27 -13.89
N VAL A 92 -4.81 15.69 -14.19
CA VAL A 92 -4.02 15.99 -15.38
C VAL A 92 -4.78 15.73 -16.69
N ILE A 93 -5.80 14.86 -16.68
CA ILE A 93 -6.64 14.65 -17.88
C ILE A 93 -7.41 15.90 -18.29
N LEU A 94 -7.65 16.83 -17.37
CA LEU A 94 -8.36 18.10 -17.66
C LEU A 94 -7.58 18.99 -18.64
N TYR A 95 -6.28 18.75 -18.84
CA TYR A 95 -5.47 19.43 -19.87
C TYR A 95 -5.65 18.82 -21.26
N GLU A 96 -6.33 17.68 -21.38
CA GLU A 96 -6.63 17.03 -22.64
C GLU A 96 -7.94 17.58 -23.22
N SER A 97 -7.93 18.08 -24.45
CA SER A 97 -9.11 18.67 -25.09
C SER A 97 -10.26 17.67 -25.31
N ASP A 98 -9.94 16.39 -25.43
CA ASP A 98 -10.85 15.29 -25.71
C ASP A 98 -11.10 14.36 -24.48
N TYR A 99 -10.73 14.81 -23.26
CA TYR A 99 -10.75 13.96 -22.07
C TYR A 99 -12.13 13.33 -21.81
N LYS A 100 -13.22 14.04 -22.07
CA LYS A 100 -14.58 13.51 -21.83
C LYS A 100 -14.88 12.27 -22.66
N THR A 101 -14.47 12.28 -23.94
CA THR A 101 -14.63 11.14 -24.84
C THR A 101 -13.63 10.04 -24.52
N ARG A 102 -12.36 10.42 -24.35
CA ARG A 102 -11.25 9.49 -24.08
C ARG A 102 -11.43 8.69 -22.78
N TYR A 103 -11.94 9.31 -21.72
CA TYR A 103 -12.17 8.68 -20.42
C TYR A 103 -13.64 8.41 -20.12
N ALA A 104 -14.48 8.30 -21.17
CA ALA A 104 -15.90 7.96 -21.06
C ALA A 104 -16.68 8.78 -20.01
N GLY A 105 -16.43 10.09 -19.99
CA GLY A 105 -17.09 11.03 -19.06
C GLY A 105 -16.57 10.99 -17.63
N PHE A 106 -15.49 10.27 -17.35
CA PHE A 106 -14.86 10.26 -16.02
C PHE A 106 -14.51 11.69 -15.56
N ASN A 107 -14.99 12.09 -14.40
CA ASN A 107 -14.67 13.37 -13.78
C ASN A 107 -13.67 13.13 -12.63
N PRO A 108 -12.40 13.58 -12.76
CA PRO A 108 -11.38 13.34 -11.73
C PRO A 108 -11.67 14.02 -10.39
N ASN A 109 -12.53 15.05 -10.37
CA ASN A 109 -12.88 15.78 -9.16
C ASN A 109 -14.11 15.21 -8.43
N SER A 110 -14.88 14.29 -9.06
CA SER A 110 -16.07 13.69 -8.48
C SER A 110 -15.73 12.33 -7.84
N ALA A 111 -16.08 12.14 -6.56
CA ALA A 111 -15.88 10.88 -5.86
C ALA A 111 -16.69 9.73 -6.51
N GLU A 112 -17.84 10.05 -7.10
CA GLU A 112 -18.72 9.09 -7.77
C GLU A 112 -18.03 8.44 -8.97
N SER A 113 -17.17 9.17 -9.68
CA SER A 113 -16.40 8.63 -10.81
C SER A 113 -15.45 7.51 -10.40
N TYR A 114 -15.02 7.48 -9.13
CA TYR A 114 -14.12 6.45 -8.60
C TYR A 114 -14.83 5.15 -8.19
N ILE A 115 -16.16 5.13 -8.16
CA ILE A 115 -16.95 3.92 -7.86
C ILE A 115 -16.65 2.80 -8.87
N ILE A 116 -16.33 3.14 -10.11
CA ILE A 116 -15.98 2.17 -11.15
C ILE A 116 -14.83 1.26 -10.71
N PHE A 117 -13.87 1.77 -9.92
CA PHE A 117 -12.74 0.99 -9.44
C PHE A 117 -13.10 -0.04 -8.37
N GLU A 118 -14.31 0.04 -7.75
CA GLU A 118 -14.83 -1.01 -6.88
C GLU A 118 -15.15 -2.31 -7.64
N PHE A 119 -15.50 -2.18 -8.91
CA PHE A 119 -15.91 -3.30 -9.76
C PHE A 119 -14.78 -3.85 -10.62
N MET A 120 -13.64 -3.16 -10.66
CA MET A 120 -12.49 -3.63 -11.41
C MET A 120 -11.77 -4.74 -10.65
N GLN A 121 -11.61 -5.89 -11.30
CA GLN A 121 -10.76 -6.96 -10.83
C GLN A 121 -9.40 -6.82 -11.51
N ASP A 122 -8.39 -6.42 -10.75
CA ASP A 122 -7.02 -6.43 -11.24
C ASP A 122 -6.45 -7.84 -11.11
N LYS A 123 -6.23 -8.48 -12.26
CA LYS A 123 -5.60 -9.82 -12.35
C LYS A 123 -4.21 -9.83 -11.72
N TYR A 124 -3.52 -8.70 -11.75
CA TYR A 124 -2.13 -8.56 -11.28
C TYR A 124 -2.01 -7.91 -9.91
N MET A 125 -3.11 -7.70 -9.21
CA MET A 125 -3.15 -7.03 -7.90
C MET A 125 -2.12 -7.58 -6.92
N SER A 126 -2.06 -8.91 -6.78
CA SER A 126 -1.14 -9.55 -5.82
C SER A 126 0.32 -9.24 -6.16
N GLN A 127 0.69 -9.30 -7.42
CA GLN A 127 2.04 -9.01 -7.90
C GLN A 127 2.38 -7.52 -7.78
N SER A 128 1.42 -6.64 -8.09
CA SER A 128 1.57 -5.20 -7.93
C SER A 128 1.80 -4.82 -6.47
N VAL A 129 1.00 -5.37 -5.54
CA VAL A 129 1.14 -5.14 -4.09
C VAL A 129 2.48 -5.68 -3.58
N HIS A 130 2.91 -6.84 -4.07
CA HIS A 130 4.19 -7.42 -3.69
C HIS A 130 5.36 -6.52 -4.12
N LEU A 131 5.41 -6.09 -5.38
CA LEU A 131 6.43 -5.15 -5.86
C LEU A 131 6.40 -3.83 -5.09
N ALA A 132 5.21 -3.26 -4.84
CA ALA A 132 5.07 -2.04 -4.05
C ALA A 132 5.64 -2.20 -2.63
N SER A 133 5.45 -3.37 -2.03
CA SER A 133 6.01 -3.68 -0.70
C SER A 133 7.54 -3.77 -0.71
N LEU A 134 8.13 -4.32 -1.78
CA LEU A 134 9.58 -4.36 -1.98
C LEU A 134 10.15 -2.94 -2.13
N VAL A 135 9.49 -2.07 -2.91
CA VAL A 135 9.91 -0.66 -3.07
C VAL A 135 9.89 0.05 -1.71
N GLN A 136 8.82 -0.07 -0.93
CA GLN A 136 8.72 0.55 0.39
C GLN A 136 9.75 -0.01 1.38
N LYS A 137 10.03 -1.31 1.33
CA LYS A 137 11.10 -1.92 2.13
C LYS A 137 12.46 -1.26 1.86
N HIS A 138 12.82 -1.06 0.59
CA HIS A 138 14.08 -0.41 0.22
C HIS A 138 14.09 1.08 0.52
N PHE A 139 12.98 1.79 0.32
CA PHE A 139 12.88 3.20 0.70
C PHE A 139 13.12 3.40 2.20
N ARG A 140 12.58 2.55 3.06
CA ARG A 140 12.82 2.59 4.49
C ARG A 140 14.24 2.17 4.87
N ASN A 141 14.69 1.01 4.39
CA ASN A 141 15.91 0.37 4.89
C ASN A 141 17.17 0.87 4.20
N THR A 142 17.13 1.04 2.86
CA THR A 142 18.27 1.44 2.03
C THR A 142 18.33 2.96 1.88
N CYS A 143 17.21 3.58 1.51
CA CYS A 143 17.17 5.01 1.24
C CYS A 143 16.95 5.85 2.50
N ARG A 144 16.69 5.23 3.64
CA ARG A 144 16.41 5.91 4.93
C ARG A 144 15.28 6.94 4.84
N ARG A 145 14.32 6.68 3.94
CA ARG A 145 13.13 7.54 3.78
C ARG A 145 12.07 7.21 4.82
N VAL A 146 11.27 8.20 5.17
CA VAL A 146 10.04 7.96 5.94
C VAL A 146 9.11 7.10 5.08
N ASP A 147 8.79 5.91 5.59
CA ASP A 147 7.90 4.95 4.93
C ASP A 147 6.44 5.34 5.19
N ARG A 148 5.74 5.71 4.16
CA ARG A 148 4.31 6.04 4.22
C ARG A 148 3.43 4.86 3.81
N GLY A 149 4.00 3.73 3.48
CA GLY A 149 3.30 2.48 3.22
C GLY A 149 2.84 2.27 1.79
N VAL A 150 2.21 1.12 1.59
CA VAL A 150 1.57 0.72 0.34
C VAL A 150 0.07 0.98 0.42
N HIS A 151 -0.47 1.66 -0.58
CA HIS A 151 -1.87 2.07 -0.65
C HIS A 151 -2.52 1.64 -1.97
N GLN A 152 -3.84 1.79 -2.03
CA GLN A 152 -4.65 1.54 -3.23
C GLN A 152 -5.53 2.75 -3.51
N ALA A 153 -5.64 3.10 -4.80
CA ALA A 153 -6.62 4.08 -5.27
C ALA A 153 -6.87 3.93 -6.79
N GLY A 154 -7.86 4.64 -7.30
CA GLY A 154 -8.29 4.58 -8.69
C GLY A 154 -7.42 5.44 -9.61
N PHE A 155 -6.19 5.04 -9.88
CA PHE A 155 -5.29 5.74 -10.79
C PHE A 155 -5.57 5.37 -12.25
N LEU A 156 -5.92 6.35 -13.06
CA LEU A 156 -6.17 6.16 -14.49
C LEU A 156 -4.94 5.65 -15.24
N VAL A 157 -3.75 6.09 -14.84
CA VAL A 157 -2.49 5.66 -15.45
C VAL A 157 -2.22 4.16 -15.27
N LEU A 158 -2.77 3.54 -14.24
CA LEU A 158 -2.65 2.10 -13.99
C LEU A 158 -3.85 1.30 -14.51
N LYS A 159 -4.99 1.98 -14.79
CA LYS A 159 -6.26 1.33 -15.11
C LYS A 159 -6.19 0.40 -16.31
N ALA A 160 -5.48 0.82 -17.36
CA ALA A 160 -5.42 0.11 -18.62
C ALA A 160 -4.19 -0.80 -18.78
N SER A 161 -3.36 -0.96 -17.75
CA SER A 161 -2.18 -1.82 -17.83
C SER A 161 -2.55 -3.30 -17.82
N ALA A 162 -1.94 -4.06 -18.74
CA ALA A 162 -2.14 -5.50 -18.88
C ALA A 162 -1.05 -6.33 -18.16
N MET A 163 -0.34 -5.73 -17.22
CA MET A 163 0.74 -6.31 -16.42
C MET A 163 0.71 -5.80 -14.99
N PRO A 164 1.50 -6.39 -14.05
CA PRO A 164 1.71 -5.80 -12.73
C PRO A 164 2.15 -4.34 -12.84
N SER A 165 1.49 -3.45 -12.08
CA SER A 165 1.71 -2.02 -12.20
C SER A 165 1.66 -1.30 -10.86
N ILE A 166 2.57 -0.35 -10.67
CA ILE A 166 2.66 0.48 -9.47
C ILE A 166 2.86 1.96 -9.82
N LEU A 167 2.42 2.83 -8.90
CA LEU A 167 2.73 4.24 -8.91
C LEU A 167 3.52 4.57 -7.66
N VAL A 168 4.70 5.15 -7.84
CA VAL A 168 5.64 5.48 -6.75
C VAL A 168 5.63 6.98 -6.53
N GLU A 169 5.31 7.42 -5.32
CA GLU A 169 5.45 8.80 -4.85
C GLU A 169 6.76 8.94 -4.09
N LEU A 170 7.74 9.60 -4.69
CA LEU A 170 9.11 9.70 -4.18
C LEU A 170 9.24 10.59 -2.94
N GLY A 171 8.33 11.54 -2.78
CA GLY A 171 8.33 12.54 -1.70
C GLY A 171 7.32 13.65 -1.96
N PHE A 172 7.41 14.74 -1.21
CA PHE A 172 6.46 15.85 -1.29
C PHE A 172 7.14 17.12 -1.81
N ILE A 173 6.94 17.44 -3.10
CA ILE A 173 7.50 18.67 -3.69
C ILE A 173 6.97 19.96 -3.04
N SER A 174 5.83 19.88 -2.35
CA SER A 174 5.28 21.00 -1.56
C SER A 174 6.02 21.27 -0.25
N THR A 175 6.94 20.39 0.17
CA THR A 175 7.74 20.54 1.38
C THR A 175 9.16 20.98 1.01
N PRO A 176 9.64 22.16 1.44
CA PRO A 176 10.91 22.71 0.96
C PRO A 176 12.14 21.82 1.19
N GLU A 177 12.16 21.02 2.26
CA GLU A 177 13.25 20.07 2.51
C GLU A 177 13.20 18.86 1.58
N GLU A 178 12.00 18.35 1.29
CA GLU A 178 11.78 17.26 0.34
C GLU A 178 12.11 17.71 -1.08
N GLU A 179 11.64 18.90 -1.47
CA GLU A 179 11.95 19.51 -2.77
C GLU A 179 13.46 19.63 -2.98
N ARG A 180 14.19 20.17 -2.00
CA ARG A 180 15.65 20.27 -2.07
C ARG A 180 16.30 18.90 -2.23
N TYR A 181 15.88 17.91 -1.42
CA TYR A 181 16.40 16.55 -1.50
C TYR A 181 16.13 15.92 -2.88
N LEU A 182 14.92 16.04 -3.39
CA LEU A 182 14.49 15.50 -4.68
C LEU A 182 15.22 16.17 -5.87
N ASN A 183 15.72 17.39 -5.71
CA ASN A 183 16.49 18.12 -6.73
C ASN A 183 18.01 17.87 -6.64
N THR A 184 18.49 17.00 -5.75
CA THR A 184 19.91 16.63 -5.69
C THR A 184 20.20 15.32 -6.41
N ASP A 185 21.34 15.20 -7.07
CA ASP A 185 21.80 13.94 -7.67
C ASP A 185 21.92 12.81 -6.65
N ALA A 186 22.33 13.12 -5.42
CA ALA A 186 22.42 12.17 -4.32
C ALA A 186 21.03 11.66 -3.91
N GLY A 187 20.03 12.54 -3.79
CA GLY A 187 18.67 12.18 -3.44
C GLY A 187 18.00 11.34 -4.51
N THR A 188 18.07 11.79 -5.76
CA THR A 188 17.51 11.07 -6.91
C THR A 188 18.21 9.73 -7.14
N GLY A 189 19.56 9.70 -7.00
CA GLY A 189 20.33 8.48 -7.11
C GLY A 189 19.99 7.45 -6.03
N THR A 190 19.83 7.89 -4.78
CA THR A 190 19.42 7.01 -3.67
C THR A 190 18.02 6.41 -3.89
N LEU A 191 17.06 7.22 -4.35
CA LEU A 191 15.70 6.74 -4.63
C LEU A 191 15.68 5.77 -5.83
N ALA A 192 16.46 6.08 -6.87
CA ALA A 192 16.63 5.21 -8.04
C ALA A 192 17.23 3.85 -7.65
N ASP A 193 18.25 3.84 -6.78
CA ASP A 193 18.84 2.60 -6.23
C ASP A 193 17.81 1.78 -5.44
N GLY A 194 16.99 2.43 -4.62
CA GLY A 194 15.92 1.74 -3.89
C GLY A 194 14.91 1.05 -4.80
N ILE A 195 14.47 1.71 -5.88
CA ILE A 195 13.57 1.11 -6.88
C ILE A 195 14.27 -0.01 -7.64
N PHE A 196 15.54 0.18 -8.01
CA PHE A 196 16.32 -0.82 -8.72
C PHE A 196 16.50 -2.10 -7.89
N ARG A 197 16.84 -2.00 -6.61
CA ARG A 197 16.97 -3.17 -5.70
C ARG A 197 15.64 -3.90 -5.53
N ALA A 198 14.54 -3.15 -5.40
CA ALA A 198 13.20 -3.74 -5.36
C ALA A 198 12.88 -4.50 -6.66
N PHE A 199 13.23 -3.93 -7.81
CA PHE A 199 13.07 -4.57 -9.11
C PHE A 199 13.90 -5.84 -9.23
N LEU A 200 15.17 -5.84 -8.81
CA LEU A 200 16.03 -7.04 -8.85
C LEU A 200 15.46 -8.16 -7.99
N THR A 201 15.00 -7.85 -6.78
CA THR A 201 14.39 -8.82 -5.88
C THR A 201 13.13 -9.42 -6.53
N TYR A 202 12.25 -8.56 -7.06
CA TYR A 202 11.03 -8.98 -7.74
C TYR A 202 11.34 -9.85 -8.97
N LYS A 203 12.28 -9.42 -9.83
CA LYS A 203 12.71 -10.17 -11.01
C LYS A 203 13.20 -11.56 -10.64
N ARG A 204 14.11 -11.67 -9.67
CA ARG A 204 14.65 -12.94 -9.17
C ARG A 204 13.54 -13.89 -8.69
N GLU A 205 12.60 -13.37 -7.90
CA GLU A 205 11.48 -14.17 -7.39
C GLU A 205 10.55 -14.67 -8.52
N GLN A 206 10.30 -13.83 -9.56
CA GLN A 206 9.51 -14.24 -10.70
C GLN A 206 10.23 -15.29 -11.57
N GLU A 207 11.53 -15.15 -11.78
CA GLU A 207 12.34 -16.13 -12.51
C GLU A 207 12.35 -17.50 -11.79
N ILE A 208 12.56 -17.52 -10.49
CA ILE A 208 12.49 -18.74 -9.69
C ILE A 208 11.11 -19.37 -9.79
N ARG A 209 10.06 -18.57 -9.73
CA ARG A 209 8.68 -19.06 -9.82
C ARG A 209 8.34 -19.67 -11.18
N LEU A 210 8.87 -19.08 -12.27
CA LEU A 210 8.57 -19.52 -13.64
C LEU A 210 9.50 -20.60 -14.14
N ASN A 211 10.78 -20.55 -13.79
CA ASN A 211 11.85 -21.37 -14.36
C ASN A 211 12.53 -22.29 -13.34
N GLY A 212 12.13 -22.23 -12.06
CA GLY A 212 12.76 -22.98 -10.98
C GLY A 212 14.13 -22.43 -10.52
N SER A 213 14.71 -21.49 -11.25
CA SER A 213 16.02 -20.88 -10.95
C SER A 213 16.07 -19.43 -11.45
N SER A 214 17.05 -18.65 -10.97
CA SER A 214 17.33 -17.29 -11.43
C SER A 214 18.83 -17.04 -11.54
N GLN A 215 19.22 -16.30 -12.57
CA GLN A 215 20.57 -15.76 -12.73
C GLN A 215 20.69 -14.31 -12.23
N THR A 216 19.62 -13.72 -11.76
CA THR A 216 19.62 -12.36 -11.21
C THR A 216 20.41 -12.31 -9.91
N ILE A 217 21.50 -11.53 -9.88
CA ILE A 217 22.35 -11.32 -8.71
C ILE A 217 21.80 -10.13 -7.93
N LEU A 218 21.58 -10.30 -6.63
CA LEU A 218 21.21 -9.20 -5.74
C LEU A 218 22.47 -8.47 -5.25
N PRO A 219 22.41 -7.16 -4.98
CA PRO A 219 23.54 -6.41 -4.45
C PRO A 219 24.08 -6.97 -3.12
N GLU A 220 23.23 -7.62 -2.34
CA GLU A 220 23.61 -8.28 -1.09
C GLU A 220 24.40 -9.58 -1.30
N ASP A 221 24.28 -10.20 -2.49
CA ASP A 221 25.01 -11.42 -2.86
C ASP A 221 26.40 -11.11 -3.46
N LEU A 222 26.73 -9.84 -3.71
CA LEU A 222 28.07 -9.45 -4.20
C LEU A 222 29.08 -9.50 -3.05
N PRO A 223 30.30 -10.03 -3.28
CA PRO A 223 31.36 -9.99 -2.27
C PRO A 223 31.58 -8.53 -1.83
N GLN A 224 31.44 -8.29 -0.53
CA GLN A 224 31.78 -6.97 0.00
C GLN A 224 33.29 -6.73 -0.20
N PRO A 225 33.73 -5.54 -0.65
CA PRO A 225 35.14 -5.21 -0.61
C PRO A 225 35.63 -5.33 0.83
N GLU A 226 36.65 -6.14 1.07
CA GLU A 226 37.30 -6.24 2.38
C GLU A 226 37.66 -4.82 2.84
N GLU A 227 36.98 -4.30 3.85
CA GLU A 227 37.38 -3.10 4.56
C GLU A 227 38.75 -3.41 5.19
N LYS A 228 39.81 -2.83 4.62
CA LYS A 228 41.11 -2.78 5.27
C LYS A 228 40.92 -1.99 6.56
N THR A 229 40.83 -2.73 7.65
CA THR A 229 40.86 -2.20 9.01
C THR A 229 42.21 -1.52 9.24
N SER A 230 42.21 -0.22 9.13
CA SER A 230 43.25 0.62 9.77
C SER A 230 42.78 0.88 11.21
N ALA A 231 43.40 0.21 12.14
CA ALA A 231 43.26 0.49 13.55
C ALA A 231 43.84 1.86 13.92
N PRO A 232 43.22 2.57 14.83
CA PRO A 232 43.95 3.42 15.76
C PRO A 232 43.78 2.87 17.18
N ALA A 233 44.94 2.88 17.86
CA ALA A 233 45.12 2.51 19.23
C ALA A 233 44.55 3.54 20.21
N ASP A 234 44.16 2.99 21.37
CA ASP A 234 44.35 3.53 22.73
C ASP A 234 43.34 4.53 23.28
N ALA A 235 42.66 4.10 24.33
CA ALA A 235 42.56 4.58 25.69
C ALA A 235 41.30 4.13 26.40
N THR A 236 41.47 3.19 27.33
CA THR A 236 40.59 2.89 28.48
C THR A 236 40.78 3.98 29.57
N PRO A 237 39.98 4.07 30.69
CA PRO A 237 39.24 3.01 31.38
C PRO A 237 37.88 3.36 32.04
N GLU A 238 37.16 2.26 32.33
CA GLU A 238 36.33 1.99 33.54
C GLU A 238 35.35 3.00 34.15
N THR A 239 34.10 2.60 34.29
CA THR A 239 33.51 2.36 35.62
C THR A 239 32.23 1.51 35.57
N GLU A 240 32.29 0.40 36.29
CA GLU A 240 31.14 -0.45 36.65
C GLU A 240 30.11 0.30 37.50
N LYS A 241 28.83 0.03 37.29
CA LYS A 241 27.85 -0.04 38.40
C LYS A 241 26.77 -1.09 38.15
N LYS A 242 26.86 -2.10 38.98
CA LYS A 242 25.90 -3.14 39.32
C LYS A 242 24.57 -2.56 39.80
N ALA A 243 23.45 -3.12 39.39
CA ALA A 243 22.23 -3.23 40.21
C ALA A 243 21.26 -4.25 39.59
N THR A 244 21.22 -5.38 40.16
CA THR A 244 20.19 -6.15 40.85
C THR A 244 18.91 -6.51 40.09
N ALA A 245 18.83 -7.81 39.87
CA ALA A 245 17.64 -8.57 39.49
C ALA A 245 16.53 -8.43 40.55
N ARG A 246 15.29 -8.29 40.12
CA ARG A 246 14.12 -8.68 40.86
C ARG A 246 13.24 -9.59 40.04
N ASN A 247 13.20 -10.85 40.44
CA ASN A 247 12.22 -11.86 40.14
C ASN A 247 10.80 -11.37 40.43
N ASN A 248 9.88 -11.55 39.51
CA ASN A 248 8.49 -11.74 39.83
C ASN A 248 7.87 -12.84 38.96
N LYS A 249 7.44 -13.85 39.69
CA LYS A 249 6.80 -15.10 39.30
C LYS A 249 5.42 -14.85 38.69
N PRO A 250 4.96 -15.61 37.69
CA PRO A 250 3.64 -15.46 37.12
C PRO A 250 2.58 -16.15 37.96
N ALA A 251 1.44 -15.50 38.13
CA ALA A 251 0.22 -16.05 38.68
C ALA A 251 -0.72 -16.60 37.57
N PRO A 252 -1.62 -17.55 37.89
CA PRO A 252 -2.06 -18.57 36.94
C PRO A 252 -3.20 -18.15 36.00
N GLN A 253 -3.22 -18.73 34.83
CA GLN A 253 -4.33 -18.72 33.89
C GLN A 253 -5.51 -19.56 34.40
N PRO A 254 -6.74 -19.13 34.17
CA PRO A 254 -7.89 -20.05 34.19
C PRO A 254 -7.99 -20.78 32.85
N SER A 255 -7.93 -22.09 32.95
CA SER A 255 -8.20 -23.04 31.88
C SER A 255 -9.67 -22.94 31.43
N GLU A 256 -9.90 -22.58 30.17
CA GLU A 256 -11.18 -22.87 29.52
C GLU A 256 -11.02 -24.13 28.65
N LYS A 257 -11.78 -25.14 29.06
CA LYS A 257 -11.97 -26.41 28.36
C LYS A 257 -12.50 -26.16 26.94
N ALA A 258 -11.73 -26.51 25.95
CA ALA A 258 -12.21 -26.65 24.57
C ALA A 258 -13.03 -27.92 24.46
N THR A 259 -14.34 -27.78 24.42
CA THR A 259 -15.26 -28.83 23.95
C THR A 259 -15.20 -28.85 22.43
N VAL A 260 -14.69 -29.93 21.86
CA VAL A 260 -14.73 -30.20 20.42
C VAL A 260 -16.19 -30.52 20.07
N ALA A 261 -16.96 -29.53 19.65
CA ALA A 261 -18.22 -29.70 18.98
C ALA A 261 -17.99 -29.67 17.48
N GLN A 262 -18.44 -30.69 16.77
CA GLN A 262 -18.53 -30.75 15.31
C GLN A 262 -19.19 -29.49 14.79
N THR A 263 -18.45 -28.63 14.08
CA THR A 263 -18.97 -27.37 13.59
C THR A 263 -19.59 -27.59 12.21
N GLU A 264 -20.92 -27.59 12.15
CA GLU A 264 -21.64 -27.28 10.92
C GLU A 264 -21.06 -25.99 10.30
N ASP A 265 -20.84 -26.02 9.00
CA ASP A 265 -20.25 -24.92 8.23
C ASP A 265 -21.21 -23.72 8.16
N LYS A 266 -21.26 -22.95 9.25
CA LYS A 266 -22.16 -21.78 9.40
C LYS A 266 -21.81 -20.67 8.42
N ALA A 267 -22.85 -20.03 7.88
CA ALA A 267 -22.67 -18.87 6.99
C ALA A 267 -21.85 -17.76 7.68
N PRO A 268 -21.03 -17.01 6.93
CA PRO A 268 -20.28 -15.89 7.49
C PRO A 268 -21.22 -14.82 8.04
N VAL A 269 -20.84 -14.21 9.16
CA VAL A 269 -21.57 -13.10 9.79
C VAL A 269 -20.75 -11.82 9.57
N PHE A 270 -21.36 -10.83 8.95
CA PHE A 270 -20.78 -9.50 8.74
C PHE A 270 -21.15 -8.58 9.90
N LYS A 271 -20.21 -7.75 10.34
CA LYS A 271 -20.37 -6.72 11.38
C LYS A 271 -19.72 -5.44 10.92
N ILE A 272 -20.12 -4.30 11.45
CA ILE A 272 -19.51 -2.99 11.16
C ILE A 272 -18.61 -2.63 12.34
N GLN A 273 -17.30 -2.57 12.16
CA GLN A 273 -16.39 -2.03 13.18
C GLN A 273 -16.50 -0.51 13.16
N ILE A 274 -16.82 0.08 14.31
CA ILE A 274 -17.13 1.52 14.44
C ILE A 274 -16.03 2.30 15.17
N LEU A 275 -15.32 1.67 16.10
CA LEU A 275 -14.21 2.29 16.82
C LEU A 275 -13.34 1.26 17.52
N THR A 276 -12.15 1.70 17.97
CA THR A 276 -11.22 0.90 18.75
C THR A 276 -10.88 1.64 20.06
N SER A 277 -10.70 0.91 21.16
CA SER A 277 -10.32 1.48 22.44
C SER A 277 -9.34 0.59 23.19
N SER A 278 -8.40 1.18 23.90
CA SER A 278 -7.47 0.45 24.80
C SER A 278 -8.13 0.00 26.12
N ARG A 279 -9.28 0.59 26.45
CA ARG A 279 -10.06 0.26 27.66
C ARG A 279 -11.50 -0.12 27.29
N PRO A 280 -12.16 -0.98 28.08
CA PRO A 280 -13.57 -1.27 27.85
C PRO A 280 -14.41 0.00 28.03
N LEU A 281 -15.42 0.18 27.16
CA LEU A 281 -16.34 1.30 27.20
C LEU A 281 -17.62 0.90 27.90
N ALA A 282 -18.19 1.81 28.68
CA ALA A 282 -19.54 1.65 29.23
C ALA A 282 -20.57 1.68 28.09
N LYS A 283 -21.71 1.01 28.29
CA LYS A 283 -22.80 0.95 27.27
C LYS A 283 -23.30 2.33 26.83
N ASN A 284 -23.18 3.35 27.67
CA ASN A 284 -23.60 4.74 27.42
C ASN A 284 -22.42 5.68 27.13
N ASP A 285 -21.24 5.16 26.78
CA ASP A 285 -20.07 5.97 26.48
C ASP A 285 -20.36 6.93 25.30
N LYS A 286 -20.00 8.22 25.47
CA LYS A 286 -20.26 9.28 24.47
C LYS A 286 -19.65 8.95 23.10
N ARG A 287 -18.55 8.16 23.04
CA ARG A 287 -17.91 7.71 21.81
C ARG A 287 -18.78 6.79 20.97
N LEU A 288 -19.76 6.11 21.59
CA LEU A 288 -20.75 5.27 20.89
C LEU A 288 -21.86 6.10 20.22
N LYS A 289 -21.87 7.44 20.41
CA LYS A 289 -22.79 8.41 19.75
C LYS A 289 -24.25 7.97 19.75
N GLY A 290 -24.69 7.38 20.87
CA GLY A 290 -26.08 6.92 21.07
C GLY A 290 -26.47 5.62 20.37
N LEU A 291 -25.53 4.90 19.78
CA LEU A 291 -25.80 3.56 19.23
C LEU A 291 -26.11 2.56 20.37
N LYS A 292 -27.22 1.87 20.25
CA LYS A 292 -27.61 0.76 21.12
C LYS A 292 -27.19 -0.57 20.47
N ASN A 293 -27.03 -1.63 21.27
CA ASN A 293 -26.66 -2.98 20.79
C ASN A 293 -25.27 -3.01 20.07
N VAL A 294 -24.33 -2.28 20.62
CA VAL A 294 -22.92 -2.33 20.21
C VAL A 294 -22.25 -3.51 20.93
N ASP A 295 -21.58 -4.34 20.17
CA ASP A 295 -20.79 -5.49 20.63
C ASP A 295 -19.29 -5.17 20.50
N TYR A 296 -18.42 -6.01 21.04
CA TYR A 296 -16.98 -5.87 20.84
C TYR A 296 -16.27 -7.22 20.79
N TYR A 297 -15.08 -7.20 20.19
CA TYR A 297 -14.11 -8.31 20.28
C TYR A 297 -12.73 -7.76 20.63
N LYS A 298 -11.85 -8.62 21.17
CA LYS A 298 -10.47 -8.25 21.48
C LYS A 298 -9.54 -8.76 20.40
N GLU A 299 -8.64 -7.90 19.92
CA GLU A 299 -7.59 -8.24 18.98
C GLU A 299 -6.36 -7.36 19.28
N SER A 300 -5.19 -7.97 19.44
CA SER A 300 -3.93 -7.27 19.73
C SER A 300 -4.00 -6.34 20.94
N GLY A 301 -4.65 -6.78 22.03
CA GLY A 301 -4.79 -6.02 23.28
C GLY A 301 -5.82 -4.88 23.25
N LEU A 302 -6.49 -4.67 22.12
CA LEU A 302 -7.46 -3.59 21.93
C LEU A 302 -8.90 -4.12 21.86
N TYR A 303 -9.84 -3.32 22.37
CA TYR A 303 -11.28 -3.54 22.26
C TYR A 303 -11.79 -2.92 20.97
N LYS A 304 -12.27 -3.75 20.05
CA LYS A 304 -12.81 -3.34 18.74
C LYS A 304 -14.33 -3.44 18.77
N TYR A 305 -15.00 -2.30 18.73
CA TYR A 305 -16.44 -2.19 18.86
C TYR A 305 -17.13 -2.36 17.52
N THR A 306 -18.21 -3.17 17.53
CA THR A 306 -18.93 -3.56 16.31
C THR A 306 -20.42 -3.30 16.43
N TYR A 307 -21.07 -3.05 15.29
CA TYR A 307 -22.48 -2.77 15.19
C TYR A 307 -23.09 -3.50 13.99
N GLY A 308 -24.39 -3.83 14.04
CA GLY A 308 -25.17 -4.28 12.90
C GLY A 308 -24.77 -5.66 12.36
N ALA A 309 -24.67 -6.69 13.23
CA ALA A 309 -24.35 -8.06 12.82
C ALA A 309 -25.45 -8.69 11.95
N SER A 310 -25.08 -9.30 10.80
CA SER A 310 -25.99 -10.05 9.93
C SER A 310 -25.21 -11.01 9.01
N SER A 311 -25.82 -12.12 8.64
CA SER A 311 -25.33 -12.97 7.55
C SER A 311 -25.65 -12.41 6.16
N ASP A 312 -26.57 -11.45 6.06
CA ASP A 312 -26.87 -10.70 4.83
C ASP A 312 -25.93 -9.49 4.70
N TYR A 313 -24.97 -9.59 3.79
CA TYR A 313 -24.02 -8.51 3.51
C TYR A 313 -24.72 -7.21 3.09
N ASN A 314 -25.77 -7.28 2.27
CA ASN A 314 -26.48 -6.09 1.79
C ASN A 314 -27.18 -5.35 2.92
N LYS A 315 -27.71 -6.09 3.91
CA LYS A 315 -28.29 -5.50 5.13
C LYS A 315 -27.23 -4.75 5.93
N VAL A 316 -26.05 -5.34 6.12
CA VAL A 316 -24.93 -4.69 6.84
C VAL A 316 -24.43 -3.46 6.09
N LEU A 317 -24.37 -3.50 4.76
CA LEU A 317 -23.99 -2.37 3.93
C LEU A 317 -24.98 -1.19 4.07
N ARG A 318 -26.30 -1.46 4.06
CA ARG A 318 -27.34 -0.43 4.32
C ARG A 318 -27.18 0.16 5.71
N THR A 319 -26.98 -0.67 6.73
CA THR A 319 -26.75 -0.23 8.11
C THR A 319 -25.48 0.61 8.21
N LYS A 320 -24.39 0.24 7.53
CA LYS A 320 -23.16 1.06 7.48
C LYS A 320 -23.48 2.45 6.94
N ARG A 321 -24.19 2.56 5.83
CA ARG A 321 -24.58 3.85 5.22
C ARG A 321 -25.37 4.73 6.19
N SER A 322 -26.30 4.17 6.96
CA SER A 322 -27.11 4.93 7.93
C SER A 322 -26.30 5.51 9.10
N ILE A 323 -25.15 4.90 9.44
CA ILE A 323 -24.30 5.36 10.55
C ILE A 323 -23.05 6.13 10.09
N THR A 324 -22.78 6.22 8.79
CA THR A 324 -21.56 6.86 8.23
C THR A 324 -21.43 8.31 8.67
N ALA A 325 -22.51 9.07 8.78
CA ALA A 325 -22.49 10.45 9.28
C ALA A 325 -21.93 10.56 10.71
N LYS A 326 -22.18 9.54 11.54
CA LYS A 326 -21.71 9.50 12.94
C LYS A 326 -20.33 8.84 13.07
N PHE A 327 -20.03 7.83 12.23
CA PHE A 327 -18.79 7.02 12.28
C PHE A 327 -18.16 6.97 10.89
N LYS A 328 -17.41 8.00 10.55
CA LYS A 328 -16.79 8.14 9.20
C LYS A 328 -15.83 7.00 8.88
N ASP A 329 -15.10 6.50 9.88
CA ASP A 329 -14.08 5.45 9.73
C ASP A 329 -14.63 4.03 9.93
N ALA A 330 -15.98 3.86 9.96
CA ALA A 330 -16.59 2.55 10.13
C ALA A 330 -16.40 1.66 8.88
N PHE A 331 -15.99 0.42 9.09
CA PHE A 331 -15.81 -0.56 8.00
C PHE A 331 -16.39 -1.92 8.35
N ILE A 332 -16.69 -2.71 7.30
CA ILE A 332 -17.28 -4.04 7.48
C ILE A 332 -16.19 -5.07 7.72
N ILE A 333 -16.43 -5.95 8.68
CA ILE A 333 -15.62 -7.13 9.00
C ILE A 333 -16.50 -8.37 8.93
N ALA A 334 -15.87 -9.53 8.78
CA ALA A 334 -16.60 -10.80 8.73
C ALA A 334 -16.03 -11.81 9.72
N PHE A 335 -16.92 -12.62 10.29
CA PHE A 335 -16.60 -13.74 11.16
C PHE A 335 -17.23 -15.01 10.63
N LYS A 336 -16.53 -16.13 10.71
CA LYS A 336 -17.06 -17.46 10.43
C LYS A 336 -16.63 -18.38 11.57
N ASN A 337 -17.58 -19.10 12.17
CA ASN A 337 -17.34 -19.97 13.32
C ASN A 337 -16.60 -19.27 14.48
N GLY A 338 -16.97 -18.00 14.76
CA GLY A 338 -16.35 -17.18 15.83
C GLY A 338 -14.98 -16.60 15.50
N ARG A 339 -14.35 -16.98 14.37
CA ARG A 339 -13.05 -16.45 13.93
C ARG A 339 -13.22 -15.37 12.87
N LYS A 340 -12.42 -14.33 12.96
CA LYS A 340 -12.36 -13.28 11.93
C LYS A 340 -11.81 -13.86 10.63
N VAL A 341 -12.51 -13.61 9.53
CA VAL A 341 -12.15 -14.08 8.19
C VAL A 341 -12.01 -12.92 7.23
N ASN A 342 -11.37 -13.18 6.09
CA ASN A 342 -11.27 -12.16 5.04
C ASN A 342 -12.68 -11.80 4.52
N VAL A 343 -13.00 -10.50 4.53
CA VAL A 343 -14.32 -9.98 4.16
C VAL A 343 -14.67 -10.34 2.72
N ASN A 344 -13.71 -10.27 1.79
CA ASN A 344 -13.97 -10.59 0.39
C ASN A 344 -14.30 -12.07 0.18
N THR A 345 -13.62 -12.96 0.92
CA THR A 345 -13.94 -14.38 0.91
C THR A 345 -15.36 -14.64 1.44
N ALA A 346 -15.74 -13.98 2.55
CA ALA A 346 -17.08 -14.08 3.12
C ALA A 346 -18.16 -13.54 2.16
N ILE A 347 -17.87 -12.44 1.45
CA ILE A 347 -18.79 -11.88 0.43
C ILE A 347 -18.97 -12.84 -0.75
N ARG A 348 -17.91 -13.49 -1.21
CA ARG A 348 -18.00 -14.51 -2.28
C ARG A 348 -18.90 -15.68 -1.84
N GLU A 349 -18.71 -16.16 -0.62
CA GLU A 349 -19.54 -17.23 -0.06
C GLU A 349 -21.01 -16.81 0.05
N PHE A 350 -21.30 -15.60 0.53
CA PHE A 350 -22.64 -15.02 0.57
C PHE A 350 -23.28 -14.96 -0.82
N LYS A 351 -22.55 -14.48 -1.84
CA LYS A 351 -23.04 -14.40 -3.22
C LYS A 351 -23.32 -15.77 -3.82
N ASN A 352 -22.43 -16.74 -3.61
CA ASN A 352 -22.58 -18.10 -4.12
C ASN A 352 -23.78 -18.83 -3.50
N LYS A 353 -24.10 -18.58 -2.21
CA LYS A 353 -25.29 -19.13 -1.55
C LYS A 353 -26.61 -18.50 -2.04
N ARG A 354 -26.57 -17.31 -2.62
CA ARG A 354 -27.75 -16.62 -3.13
C ARG A 354 -28.09 -17.00 -4.57
N ASN A 355 -27.12 -17.54 -5.30
CA ASN A 355 -27.28 -17.97 -6.71
C ASN A 355 -27.57 -19.49 -6.84
N LYS A 356 -27.67 -20.18 -5.69
CA LYS A 356 -28.22 -21.53 -5.56
C LYS A 356 -29.65 -21.46 -5.00
#